data_12e5d084614031d46a7320e3b94e8b60
#
_entry.id   12e5d084614031d46a7320e3b94e8b60
#
_cell.length_a   1.000
_cell.length_b   1.000
_cell.length_c   1.000
_cell.angle_alpha   90.00
_cell.angle_beta   90.00
_cell.angle_gamma   90.00
#
_symmetry.space_group_name_H-M   'P 1'
#
loop_
_entity.id
_entity.type
_entity.pdbx_description
1 polymer ?
#
loop_
_entity_poly.entity_id
_entity_poly.type
_entity_poly.pdbx_seq_one_letter_code
_entity_poly.pdbx_strand_id
1 'polypeptide(L)'
;MICKIRKWLLSDAEDLAVAISNKKVQDNLRDGIPYPYTVQDGINFISAMLSADENDTFAFAITVDEKAIGSIGVYRQENIHRQTAELGYYIAEEYWGKGIMTEAIKQICQHVFQKSDIIRIYAEPFA
;
A
#
# COMPACT_ATOMS: atom_id res chain seq x y z
N MET A 1 6.60 -13.61 -13.59
CA MET A 1 5.74 -13.00 -12.56
C MET A 1 5.60 -11.51 -12.87
N ILE A 2 4.38 -11.05 -13.09
CA ILE A 2 4.13 -9.66 -13.46
C ILE A 2 3.55 -8.91 -12.26
N CYS A 3 4.26 -7.87 -11.82
CA CYS A 3 3.83 -7.01 -10.72
C CYS A 3 3.19 -5.75 -11.28
N LYS A 4 1.98 -5.43 -10.83
CA LYS A 4 1.28 -4.19 -11.16
C LYS A 4 0.62 -3.60 -9.92
N ILE A 5 0.49 -2.29 -9.90
CA ILE A 5 -0.35 -1.62 -8.90
C ILE A 5 -1.65 -1.20 -9.58
N ARG A 6 -2.74 -1.27 -8.84
CA ARG A 6 -4.06 -0.82 -9.31
C ARG A 6 -4.91 -0.35 -8.15
N LYS A 7 -5.99 0.33 -8.43
CA LYS A 7 -6.93 0.76 -7.39
C LYS A 7 -7.50 -0.45 -6.66
N TRP A 8 -7.75 -0.27 -5.37
CA TRP A 8 -8.37 -1.31 -4.54
C TRP A 8 -9.79 -1.63 -5.03
N LEU A 9 -10.15 -2.91 -4.90
CA LEU A 9 -11.52 -3.41 -5.09
C LEU A 9 -11.96 -4.05 -3.78
N LEU A 10 -13.23 -3.92 -3.41
CA LEU A 10 -13.72 -4.55 -2.18
C LEU A 10 -13.50 -6.07 -2.19
N SER A 11 -13.54 -6.68 -3.37
CA SER A 11 -13.26 -8.12 -3.52
C SER A 11 -11.82 -8.50 -3.18
N ASP A 12 -10.91 -7.53 -3.07
CA ASP A 12 -9.52 -7.79 -2.66
C ASP A 12 -9.39 -8.10 -1.17
N ALA A 13 -10.45 -7.88 -0.38
CA ALA A 13 -10.38 -8.02 1.09
C ALA A 13 -9.96 -9.42 1.52
N GLU A 14 -10.39 -10.46 0.82
CA GLU A 14 -9.99 -11.84 1.15
C GLU A 14 -8.50 -12.06 0.95
N ASP A 15 -7.96 -11.61 -0.19
CA ASP A 15 -6.53 -11.73 -0.47
C ASP A 15 -5.70 -10.88 0.49
N LEU A 16 -6.19 -9.68 0.82
CA LEU A 16 -5.53 -8.80 1.77
C LEU A 16 -5.47 -9.45 3.16
N ALA A 17 -6.56 -10.06 3.61
CA ALA A 17 -6.60 -10.72 4.90
C ALA A 17 -5.58 -11.86 4.98
N VAL A 18 -5.43 -12.64 3.92
CA VAL A 18 -4.42 -13.70 3.84
C VAL A 18 -3.01 -13.11 3.89
N ALA A 19 -2.76 -12.05 3.11
CA ALA A 19 -1.43 -11.44 3.02
C ALA A 19 -0.96 -10.85 4.36
N ILE A 20 -1.86 -10.17 5.08
CA ILE A 20 -1.49 -9.42 6.27
C ILE A 20 -1.68 -10.22 7.57
N SER A 21 -2.39 -11.33 7.53
CA SER A 21 -2.61 -12.21 8.68
C SER A 21 -1.40 -13.12 8.90
N ASN A 22 -0.22 -12.50 8.93
CA ASN A 22 1.08 -13.15 9.08
C ASN A 22 1.89 -12.30 10.05
N LYS A 23 2.31 -12.90 11.16
CA LYS A 23 3.01 -12.18 12.21
C LYS A 23 4.28 -11.49 11.71
N LYS A 24 5.04 -12.13 10.81
CA LYS A 24 6.26 -11.52 10.27
C LYS A 24 5.96 -10.29 9.44
N VAL A 25 4.87 -10.29 8.68
CA VAL A 25 4.43 -9.12 7.95
C VAL A 25 4.01 -8.03 8.93
N GLN A 26 3.21 -8.38 9.93
CA GLN A 26 2.71 -7.41 10.91
C GLN A 26 3.80 -6.83 11.79
N ASP A 27 4.84 -7.60 12.11
CA ASP A 27 5.97 -7.10 12.90
C ASP A 27 6.70 -5.95 12.19
N ASN A 28 6.53 -5.82 10.89
CA ASN A 28 7.11 -4.74 10.08
C ASN A 28 6.13 -3.62 9.80
N LEU A 29 4.94 -3.64 10.39
CA LEU A 29 3.92 -2.62 10.21
C LEU A 29 3.74 -1.78 11.48
N ARG A 30 3.05 -0.65 11.31
CA ARG A 30 2.74 0.23 12.45
C ARG A 30 1.77 -0.45 13.41
N ASP A 31 1.86 -0.08 14.67
CA ASP A 31 0.90 -0.53 15.69
C ASP A 31 -0.53 -0.19 15.30
N GLY A 32 -1.47 -0.97 15.80
CA GLY A 32 -2.89 -0.72 15.58
C GLY A 32 -3.52 -1.56 14.47
N ILE A 33 -2.73 -2.38 13.78
CA ILE A 33 -3.26 -3.33 12.81
C ILE A 33 -3.69 -4.59 13.57
N PRO A 34 -4.96 -5.02 13.43
CA PRO A 34 -5.43 -6.20 14.15
C PRO A 34 -4.72 -7.49 13.74
N TYR A 35 -4.57 -8.38 14.70
CA TYR A 35 -4.06 -9.73 14.45
C TYR A 35 -4.89 -10.75 15.25
N PRO A 36 -5.46 -11.77 14.59
CA PRO A 36 -5.44 -12.03 13.15
C PRO A 36 -6.24 -10.97 12.39
N TYR A 37 -5.83 -10.72 11.15
CA TYR A 37 -6.49 -9.75 10.28
C TYR A 37 -7.62 -10.44 9.53
N THR A 38 -8.82 -9.94 9.70
CA THR A 38 -10.02 -10.58 9.12
C THR A 38 -10.39 -9.97 7.79
N VAL A 39 -11.27 -10.66 7.04
CA VAL A 39 -11.83 -10.11 5.81
C VAL A 39 -12.57 -8.80 6.08
N GLN A 40 -13.29 -8.72 7.22
CA GLN A 40 -13.99 -7.49 7.59
C GLN A 40 -13.01 -6.32 7.82
N ASP A 41 -11.86 -6.60 8.43
CA ASP A 41 -10.80 -5.58 8.59
C ASP A 41 -10.32 -5.10 7.22
N GLY A 42 -10.17 -6.01 6.27
CA GLY A 42 -9.80 -5.69 4.89
C GLY A 42 -10.85 -4.82 4.19
N ILE A 43 -12.12 -5.14 4.36
CA ILE A 43 -13.21 -4.36 3.79
C ILE A 43 -13.19 -2.94 4.36
N ASN A 44 -13.02 -2.80 5.67
CA ASN A 44 -12.97 -1.49 6.32
C ASN A 44 -11.81 -0.65 5.81
N PHE A 45 -10.62 -1.25 5.68
CA PHE A 45 -9.46 -0.57 5.14
C PHE A 45 -9.67 -0.12 3.69
N ILE A 46 -10.12 -1.04 2.83
CA ILE A 46 -10.32 -0.74 1.41
C ILE A 46 -11.39 0.34 1.23
N SER A 47 -12.49 0.26 1.99
CA SER A 47 -13.54 1.28 1.95
C SER A 47 -13.00 2.66 2.33
N ALA A 48 -12.14 2.72 3.35
CA ALA A 48 -11.51 3.98 3.75
C ALA A 48 -10.60 4.53 2.65
N MET A 49 -9.83 3.68 1.99
CA MET A 49 -8.95 4.08 0.91
C MET A 49 -9.71 4.56 -0.32
N LEU A 50 -10.82 3.89 -0.66
CA LEU A 50 -11.66 4.29 -1.79
C LEU A 50 -12.37 5.62 -1.53
N SER A 51 -12.62 5.97 -0.27
CA SER A 51 -13.27 7.22 0.12
C SER A 51 -12.29 8.37 0.34
N ALA A 52 -10.98 8.09 0.34
CA ALA A 52 -9.97 9.12 0.57
C ALA A 52 -9.83 10.05 -0.64
N ASP A 53 -9.39 11.29 -0.37
CA ASP A 53 -9.16 12.27 -1.42
C ASP A 53 -7.99 11.81 -2.30
N GLU A 54 -8.25 11.70 -3.60
CA GLU A 54 -7.24 11.24 -4.57
C GLU A 54 -6.05 12.19 -4.72
N ASN A 55 -6.18 13.44 -4.28
CA ASN A 55 -5.09 14.40 -4.32
C ASN A 55 -4.17 14.32 -3.10
N ASP A 56 -4.64 13.70 -2.02
CA ASP A 56 -3.90 13.62 -0.76
C ASP A 56 -3.44 12.19 -0.45
N THR A 57 -4.16 11.19 -0.95
CA THR A 57 -3.88 9.78 -0.67
C THR A 57 -3.89 8.99 -1.97
N PHE A 58 -2.75 8.40 -2.29
CA PHE A 58 -2.59 7.54 -3.45
C PHE A 58 -2.40 6.11 -2.95
N ALA A 59 -3.50 5.37 -2.80
CA ALA A 59 -3.48 4.02 -2.23
C ALA A 59 -3.85 2.99 -3.30
N PHE A 60 -2.99 1.98 -3.44
CA PHE A 60 -3.14 0.95 -4.47
C PHE A 60 -2.88 -0.44 -3.91
N ALA A 61 -3.51 -1.44 -4.54
CA ALA A 61 -3.16 -2.83 -4.31
C ALA A 61 -1.92 -3.17 -5.13
N ILE A 62 -1.00 -3.89 -4.52
CA ILE A 62 0.11 -4.51 -5.27
C ILE A 62 -0.39 -5.87 -5.72
N THR A 63 -0.34 -6.13 -7.03
CA THR A 63 -0.86 -7.39 -7.57
C THR A 63 0.22 -8.17 -8.31
N VAL A 64 0.11 -9.50 -8.23
CA VAL A 64 0.88 -10.43 -9.04
C VAL A 64 -0.13 -11.38 -9.65
N ASP A 65 -0.11 -11.48 -10.98
CA ASP A 65 -1.07 -12.30 -11.74
C ASP A 65 -2.52 -11.99 -11.33
N GLU A 66 -2.81 -10.70 -11.18
CA GLU A 66 -4.13 -10.13 -10.86
C GLU A 66 -4.60 -10.37 -9.42
N LYS A 67 -3.82 -11.05 -8.60
CA LYS A 67 -4.14 -11.29 -7.20
C LYS A 67 -3.50 -10.22 -6.32
N ALA A 68 -4.27 -9.60 -5.42
CA ALA A 68 -3.75 -8.63 -4.47
C ALA A 68 -2.87 -9.34 -3.43
N ILE A 69 -1.59 -8.97 -3.39
CA ILE A 69 -0.61 -9.58 -2.49
C ILE A 69 -0.02 -8.60 -1.50
N GLY A 70 -0.38 -7.34 -1.59
CA GLY A 70 0.14 -6.32 -0.69
C GLY A 70 -0.52 -4.97 -0.94
N SER A 71 0.00 -3.98 -0.24
CA SER A 71 -0.51 -2.61 -0.28
C SER A 71 0.65 -1.64 -0.44
N ILE A 72 0.42 -0.58 -1.20
CA ILE A 72 1.37 0.52 -1.32
C ILE A 72 0.57 1.82 -1.37
N GLY A 73 1.05 2.82 -0.62
CA GLY A 73 0.37 4.10 -0.58
C GLY A 73 1.34 5.25 -0.42
N VAL A 74 0.98 6.39 -0.97
CA VAL A 74 1.69 7.66 -0.79
C VAL A 74 0.70 8.63 -0.17
N TYR A 75 1.08 9.21 0.97
CA TYR A 75 0.22 10.07 1.77
C TYR A 75 0.83 11.46 1.86
N ARG A 76 0.11 12.45 1.30
CA ARG A 76 0.58 13.83 1.31
C ARG A 76 0.69 14.35 2.74
N GLN A 77 1.76 15.08 3.02
CA GLN A 77 1.92 15.77 4.29
C GLN A 77 1.11 17.05 4.29
N GLU A 78 0.79 17.55 5.49
CA GLU A 78 -0.04 18.74 5.65
C GLU A 78 0.78 20.01 5.77
N ASN A 79 0.14 21.17 5.62
CA ASN A 79 0.70 22.51 5.82
C ASN A 79 1.89 22.79 4.89
N ILE A 80 3.00 23.22 5.46
CA ILE A 80 4.19 23.60 4.69
C ILE A 80 4.84 22.44 3.96
N HIS A 81 4.46 21.21 4.30
CA HIS A 81 5.01 19.99 3.70
C HIS A 81 4.12 19.40 2.61
N ARG A 82 3.20 20.19 2.05
CA ARG A 82 2.21 19.71 1.07
C ARG A 82 2.80 19.10 -0.20
N GLN A 83 4.03 19.48 -0.58
CA GLN A 83 4.70 18.90 -1.74
C GLN A 83 5.58 17.70 -1.37
N THR A 84 5.49 17.27 -0.12
CA THR A 84 6.19 16.11 0.39
C THR A 84 5.16 15.04 0.78
N ALA A 85 5.48 13.79 0.54
CA ALA A 85 4.58 12.70 0.88
C ALA A 85 5.36 11.51 1.44
N GLU A 86 4.70 10.76 2.32
CA GLU A 86 5.26 9.54 2.92
C GLU A 86 4.79 8.32 2.17
N LEU A 87 5.71 7.41 1.84
CA LEU A 87 5.43 6.13 1.23
C LEU A 87 5.31 5.05 2.30
N GLY A 88 4.20 4.32 2.29
CA GLY A 88 4.00 3.14 3.13
C GLY A 88 3.70 1.93 2.27
N TYR A 89 4.20 0.75 2.67
CA TYR A 89 4.01 -0.45 1.87
C TYR A 89 4.20 -1.73 2.67
N TYR A 90 3.58 -2.82 2.21
CA TYR A 90 3.85 -4.18 2.67
C TYR A 90 3.42 -5.19 1.59
N ILE A 91 4.00 -6.39 1.63
CA ILE A 91 3.58 -7.50 0.78
C ILE A 91 3.61 -8.81 1.58
N ALA A 92 2.88 -9.81 1.08
CA ALA A 92 2.87 -11.15 1.67
C ALA A 92 4.29 -11.74 1.71
N GLU A 93 4.61 -12.44 2.78
CA GLU A 93 5.95 -12.98 3.03
C GLU A 93 6.48 -13.83 1.87
N GLU A 94 5.61 -14.63 1.24
CA GLU A 94 6.02 -15.52 0.14
C GLU A 94 6.56 -14.78 -1.09
N TYR A 95 6.32 -13.46 -1.17
CA TYR A 95 6.79 -12.63 -2.29
C TYR A 95 8.02 -11.79 -1.94
N TRP A 96 8.55 -11.93 -0.72
CA TRP A 96 9.73 -11.19 -0.31
C TRP A 96 10.96 -11.63 -1.12
N GLY A 97 11.85 -10.68 -1.38
CA GLY A 97 13.13 -10.96 -2.04
C GLY A 97 13.05 -11.22 -3.53
N LYS A 98 11.92 -10.91 -4.18
CA LYS A 98 11.71 -11.18 -5.61
C LYS A 98 11.68 -9.90 -6.47
N GLY A 99 12.03 -8.75 -5.90
CA GLY A 99 12.03 -7.49 -6.63
C GLY A 99 10.65 -6.88 -6.85
N ILE A 100 9.60 -7.48 -6.32
CA ILE A 100 8.22 -7.02 -6.50
C ILE A 100 8.01 -5.64 -5.88
N MET A 101 8.51 -5.44 -4.66
CA MET A 101 8.34 -4.16 -3.97
C MET A 101 9.07 -3.03 -4.71
N THR A 102 10.26 -3.29 -5.23
CA THR A 102 11.00 -2.30 -6.01
C THR A 102 10.21 -1.85 -7.23
N GLU A 103 9.59 -2.79 -7.94
CA GLU A 103 8.77 -2.49 -9.10
C GLU A 103 7.51 -1.72 -8.71
N ALA A 104 6.86 -2.09 -7.61
CA ALA A 104 5.67 -1.40 -7.13
C ALA A 104 5.99 0.04 -6.74
N ILE A 105 7.09 0.27 -6.04
CA ILE A 105 7.54 1.61 -5.65
C ILE A 105 7.77 2.47 -6.90
N LYS A 106 8.44 1.91 -7.90
CA LYS A 106 8.70 2.61 -9.15
C LYS A 106 7.38 3.04 -9.83
N GLN A 107 6.41 2.13 -9.90
CA GLN A 107 5.13 2.43 -10.52
C GLN A 107 4.36 3.52 -9.79
N ILE A 108 4.28 3.47 -8.46
CA ILE A 108 3.54 4.48 -7.70
C ILE A 108 4.22 5.84 -7.74
N CYS A 109 5.53 5.89 -7.66
CA CYS A 109 6.27 7.15 -7.76
C CYS A 109 6.04 7.83 -9.11
N GLN A 110 6.10 7.09 -10.19
CA GLN A 110 5.80 7.63 -11.51
C GLN A 110 4.39 8.19 -11.58
N HIS A 111 3.42 7.45 -11.04
CA HIS A 111 2.03 7.88 -11.02
C HIS A 111 1.85 9.19 -10.24
N VAL A 112 2.41 9.25 -9.03
CA VAL A 112 2.26 10.41 -8.14
C VAL A 112 2.92 11.66 -8.74
N PHE A 113 4.12 11.54 -9.27
CA PHE A 113 4.83 12.69 -9.86
C PHE A 113 4.16 13.21 -11.13
N GLN A 114 3.45 12.34 -11.87
CA GLN A 114 2.73 12.74 -13.06
C GLN A 114 1.36 13.37 -12.77
N LYS A 115 0.73 12.96 -11.67
CA LYS A 115 -0.67 13.31 -11.36
C LYS A 115 -0.84 14.35 -10.26
N SER A 116 0.25 14.78 -9.64
CA SER A 116 0.17 15.74 -8.54
C SER A 116 1.35 16.71 -8.54
N ASP A 117 1.31 17.66 -7.62
CA ASP A 117 2.39 18.63 -7.40
C ASP A 117 3.41 18.16 -6.36
N ILE A 118 3.31 16.91 -5.93
CA ILE A 118 4.26 16.33 -4.99
C ILE A 118 5.62 16.22 -5.66
N ILE A 119 6.65 16.77 -5.02
CA ILE A 119 8.02 16.81 -5.57
C ILE A 119 8.98 15.93 -4.79
N ARG A 120 8.55 15.41 -3.63
CA ARG A 120 9.40 14.58 -2.77
C ARG A 120 8.57 13.47 -2.12
N ILE A 121 9.03 12.24 -2.26
CA ILE A 121 8.45 11.08 -1.60
C ILE A 121 9.53 10.45 -0.74
N TYR A 122 9.22 10.15 0.52
CA TYR A 122 10.14 9.48 1.44
C TYR A 122 9.43 8.31 2.11
N ALA A 123 10.22 7.37 2.59
CA ALA A 123 9.72 6.23 3.34
C ALA A 123 10.48 6.12 4.65
N GLU A 124 9.76 5.76 5.73
CA GLU A 124 10.38 5.45 7.01
C GLU A 124 10.53 3.93 7.08
N PRO A 125 11.75 3.40 7.01
CA PRO A 125 11.93 1.95 7.07
C PRO A 125 11.67 1.45 8.48
N PHE A 126 11.11 0.26 8.56
CA PHE A 126 10.98 -0.44 9.83
C PHE A 126 12.26 -1.24 10.07
N ALA A 127 12.79 -1.09 11.23
CA ALA A 127 14.01 -1.79 11.62
C ALA A 127 13.74 -3.28 11.87
#